data_4e89ad69e8f67a5dc13ee93baacf8225
#
_entry.id   4e89ad69e8f67a5dc13ee93baacf8225
#
_cell.length_a   1.000
_cell.length_b   1.000
_cell.length_c   1.000
_cell.angle_alpha   90.00
_cell.angle_beta   90.00
_cell.angle_gamma   90.00
#
_symmetry.space_group_name_H-M   'P 1'
#
loop_
_entity.id
_entity.type
_entity.pdbx_description
1 polymer ?
#
loop_
_entity_poly.entity_id
_entity_poly.type
_entity_poly.pdbx_seq_one_letter_code
_entity_poly.pdbx_strand_id
1 'polypeptide(L)'
;MSQNNSFFDVEFAADLCSVTKQTIIAWIESGRLKAVSRDEHGRPLFDWKAFSSFSQVSDMDAEEWKKFMSIKPKRRYTSIELFAGGGGLALGLEKAGLEHVLLNEFMPEACETLRINRPNWNVVEGDVSKIDFTGYRGKVDVVSGGFPCQAFSYAGKKAGFEDARGTLFFEFARVIKETRPKMFIGENVRGLLSHDNGKTLATIKSVIADLGYELVEPRILKAIFYRVPQKRERLLLIGVRRDLAEKFVFNWPQKAARIYTVRDALKKGELYSCDVPESQGQKYPKRKAEILAMVPPGGYWRDLPLDVQKEYMKKSFYLGGGKTGMARRLSWNAPSLTLTCAPAQNQTERCHPEESRPLTVREYARIQTFPDEWRFAGAQSVQYKQIGNAVPVNLAYVIGLSVVDALNNIGDESSQFSCKIDMNDEKPSVQRHKPMSQMLLAVERKKAKMSAKEKAFRLRGKTYSQTGKPKKGSDAKATKSRASSKK
;
A
#
# COMPACT_ATOMS: atom_id res chain seq x y z
N MET A 1 -29.08 -9.66 -18.96
CA MET A 1 -28.06 -9.35 -17.92
C MET A 1 -28.74 -8.50 -16.86
N SER A 2 -29.09 -9.07 -15.71
CA SER A 2 -29.75 -8.34 -14.61
C SER A 2 -28.71 -7.40 -14.00
N GLN A 3 -28.79 -6.13 -14.32
CA GLN A 3 -28.13 -5.07 -13.56
C GLN A 3 -28.77 -5.12 -12.16
N ASN A 4 -28.07 -5.69 -11.19
CA ASN A 4 -28.42 -5.46 -9.79
C ASN A 4 -28.43 -3.94 -9.59
N ASN A 5 -29.59 -3.35 -9.33
CA ASN A 5 -29.77 -1.96 -8.96
C ASN A 5 -29.09 -1.71 -7.60
N SER A 6 -27.76 -1.64 -7.60
CA SER A 6 -27.00 -1.26 -6.43
C SER A 6 -27.05 0.26 -6.33
N PHE A 7 -27.77 0.78 -5.36
CA PHE A 7 -27.77 2.21 -5.07
C PHE A 7 -26.54 2.60 -4.26
N PHE A 8 -25.98 3.76 -4.55
CA PHE A 8 -24.79 4.33 -3.90
C PHE A 8 -25.15 5.57 -3.11
N ASP A 9 -24.50 5.75 -1.98
CA ASP A 9 -24.63 6.95 -1.16
C ASP A 9 -23.69 8.08 -1.64
N VAL A 10 -23.81 9.27 -1.01
CA VAL A 10 -22.97 10.45 -1.30
C VAL A 10 -21.49 10.18 -1.06
N GLU A 11 -21.14 9.32 -0.10
CA GLU A 11 -19.75 8.97 0.19
C GLU A 11 -19.13 8.17 -0.94
N PHE A 12 -19.86 7.19 -1.44
CA PHE A 12 -19.42 6.40 -2.57
C PHE A 12 -19.35 7.23 -3.87
N ALA A 13 -20.34 8.11 -4.10
CA ALA A 13 -20.32 9.03 -5.24
C ALA A 13 -19.08 9.94 -5.22
N ALA A 14 -18.69 10.45 -4.05
CA ALA A 14 -17.51 11.26 -3.87
C ALA A 14 -16.21 10.49 -4.18
N ASP A 15 -16.10 9.25 -3.71
CA ASP A 15 -14.97 8.38 -4.01
C ASP A 15 -14.90 8.03 -5.50
N LEU A 16 -16.04 7.71 -6.11
CA LEU A 16 -16.14 7.39 -7.53
C LEU A 16 -15.64 8.55 -8.40
N CYS A 17 -16.16 9.75 -8.14
CA CYS A 17 -15.80 10.95 -8.90
C CYS A 17 -14.47 11.59 -8.48
N SER A 18 -13.81 11.06 -7.44
CA SER A 18 -12.56 11.63 -6.90
C SER A 18 -12.70 13.06 -6.38
N VAL A 19 -13.84 13.39 -5.82
CA VAL A 19 -14.18 14.71 -5.26
C VAL A 19 -14.57 14.62 -3.77
N THR A 20 -14.83 15.76 -3.15
CA THR A 20 -15.33 15.78 -1.75
C THR A 20 -16.84 15.51 -1.68
N LYS A 21 -17.35 15.10 -0.52
CA LYS A 21 -18.80 14.98 -0.29
C LYS A 21 -19.53 16.32 -0.54
N GLN A 22 -18.91 17.43 -0.13
CA GLN A 22 -19.44 18.77 -0.35
C GLN A 22 -19.60 19.06 -1.85
N THR A 23 -18.64 18.62 -2.67
CA THR A 23 -18.75 18.76 -4.12
C THR A 23 -19.93 17.95 -4.68
N ILE A 24 -20.17 16.74 -4.20
CA ILE A 24 -21.34 15.93 -4.61
C ILE A 24 -22.65 16.63 -4.19
N ILE A 25 -22.71 17.17 -2.96
CA ILE A 25 -23.87 17.91 -2.48
C ILE A 25 -24.13 19.14 -3.37
N ALA A 26 -23.10 19.92 -3.67
CA ALA A 26 -23.22 21.06 -4.59
C ALA A 26 -23.67 20.64 -6.00
N TRP A 27 -23.25 19.48 -6.50
CA TRP A 27 -23.72 18.95 -7.78
C TRP A 27 -25.20 18.52 -7.74
N ILE A 28 -25.68 18.02 -6.60
CA ILE A 28 -27.10 17.72 -6.41
C ILE A 28 -27.93 19.02 -6.40
N GLU A 29 -27.49 20.02 -5.64
CA GLU A 29 -28.15 21.32 -5.51
C GLU A 29 -28.20 22.07 -6.85
N SER A 30 -27.13 22.00 -7.65
CA SER A 30 -27.08 22.59 -9.00
C SER A 30 -27.76 21.78 -10.09
N GLY A 31 -28.32 20.59 -9.77
CA GLY A 31 -28.96 19.70 -10.75
C GLY A 31 -27.99 18.97 -11.70
N ARG A 32 -26.67 19.12 -11.51
CA ARG A 32 -25.64 18.41 -12.28
C ARG A 32 -25.63 16.90 -12.01
N LEU A 33 -25.97 16.47 -10.79
CA LEU A 33 -26.12 15.09 -10.38
C LEU A 33 -27.51 14.91 -9.79
N LYS A 34 -28.27 13.96 -10.33
CA LYS A 34 -29.65 13.69 -9.84
C LYS A 34 -29.65 12.42 -9.00
N ALA A 35 -30.21 12.50 -7.79
CA ALA A 35 -30.50 11.33 -6.98
C ALA A 35 -31.63 10.54 -7.62
N VAL A 36 -31.48 9.20 -7.65
CA VAL A 36 -32.48 8.28 -8.20
C VAL A 36 -33.49 7.85 -7.13
N SER A 37 -33.05 7.83 -5.87
CA SER A 37 -33.86 7.45 -4.71
C SER A 37 -33.32 8.13 -3.46
N ARG A 38 -33.98 7.90 -2.32
CA ARG A 38 -33.51 8.30 -0.99
C ARG A 38 -33.59 7.11 -0.04
N ASP A 39 -32.68 7.03 0.94
CA ASP A 39 -32.76 6.03 1.98
C ASP A 39 -33.82 6.38 3.06
N GLU A 40 -33.99 5.52 4.06
CA GLU A 40 -34.90 5.67 5.19
C GLU A 40 -34.66 6.96 6.02
N HIS A 41 -33.47 7.56 5.89
CA HIS A 41 -33.10 8.83 6.54
C HIS A 41 -33.18 10.02 5.57
N GLY A 42 -33.76 9.86 4.38
CA GLY A 42 -33.89 10.92 3.38
C GLY A 42 -32.58 11.26 2.65
N ARG A 43 -31.50 10.49 2.84
CA ARG A 43 -30.21 10.73 2.18
C ARG A 43 -30.25 10.30 0.72
N PRO A 44 -29.68 11.09 -0.22
CA PRO A 44 -29.75 10.78 -1.65
C PRO A 44 -28.97 9.52 -2.00
N LEU A 45 -29.59 8.71 -2.85
CA LEU A 45 -29.03 7.50 -3.43
C LEU A 45 -28.94 7.64 -4.95
N PHE A 46 -27.91 7.05 -5.54
CA PHE A 46 -27.59 7.10 -6.96
C PHE A 46 -27.45 5.68 -7.54
N ASP A 47 -27.71 5.56 -8.82
CA ASP A 47 -27.32 4.39 -9.62
C ASP A 47 -26.17 4.71 -10.57
N TRP A 48 -25.70 3.73 -11.32
CA TRP A 48 -24.63 3.91 -12.30
C TRP A 48 -25.00 4.88 -13.42
N LYS A 49 -26.27 4.96 -13.81
CA LYS A 49 -26.74 5.84 -14.90
C LYS A 49 -26.57 7.30 -14.53
N ALA A 50 -26.70 7.64 -13.26
CA ALA A 50 -26.50 9.00 -12.77
C ALA A 50 -25.08 9.52 -13.03
N PHE A 51 -24.10 8.63 -13.22
CA PHE A 51 -22.69 8.99 -13.45
C PHE A 51 -22.21 8.81 -14.89
N SER A 52 -23.05 8.39 -15.82
CA SER A 52 -22.66 8.08 -17.20
C SER A 52 -21.97 9.23 -17.92
N SER A 53 -22.29 10.48 -17.59
CA SER A 53 -21.67 11.69 -18.16
C SER A 53 -20.36 12.13 -17.48
N PHE A 54 -19.94 11.44 -16.40
CA PHE A 54 -18.74 11.82 -15.67
C PHE A 54 -17.52 11.07 -16.22
N SER A 55 -16.44 11.79 -16.54
CA SER A 55 -15.21 11.24 -17.13
C SER A 55 -14.58 10.10 -16.33
N GLN A 56 -14.80 10.08 -15.00
CA GLN A 56 -14.29 9.03 -14.14
C GLN A 56 -14.96 7.66 -14.37
N VAL A 57 -16.12 7.65 -15.01
CA VAL A 57 -16.96 6.47 -15.24
C VAL A 57 -17.11 6.16 -16.74
N SER A 58 -16.97 7.19 -17.60
CA SER A 58 -17.11 7.06 -19.07
C SER A 58 -16.12 6.06 -19.68
N ASP A 59 -14.97 5.87 -19.05
CA ASP A 59 -13.94 4.91 -19.46
C ASP A 59 -14.08 3.51 -18.80
N MET A 60 -15.22 3.24 -18.12
CA MET A 60 -15.58 1.92 -17.61
C MET A 60 -16.35 1.12 -18.68
N ASP A 61 -15.64 0.77 -19.74
CA ASP A 61 -16.19 0.06 -20.89
C ASP A 61 -15.93 -1.45 -20.82
N ALA A 62 -16.96 -2.26 -21.06
CA ALA A 62 -16.88 -3.72 -20.94
C ALA A 62 -16.07 -4.37 -22.06
N GLU A 63 -16.13 -3.83 -23.30
CA GLU A 63 -15.40 -4.40 -24.44
C GLU A 63 -13.93 -4.00 -24.37
N GLU A 64 -13.61 -2.75 -24.02
CA GLU A 64 -12.23 -2.32 -23.78
C GLU A 64 -11.61 -3.05 -22.59
N TRP A 65 -12.37 -3.28 -21.52
CA TRP A 65 -11.92 -4.13 -20.41
C TRP A 65 -11.60 -5.54 -20.87
N LYS A 66 -12.49 -6.18 -21.65
CA LYS A 66 -12.30 -7.52 -22.17
C LYS A 66 -11.07 -7.62 -23.09
N LYS A 67 -10.88 -6.65 -23.95
CA LYS A 67 -9.69 -6.51 -24.81
C LYS A 67 -8.42 -6.38 -23.97
N PHE A 68 -8.41 -5.49 -22.97
CA PHE A 68 -7.30 -5.32 -22.06
C PHE A 68 -6.97 -6.62 -21.29
N MET A 69 -7.98 -7.34 -20.81
CA MET A 69 -7.81 -8.61 -20.10
C MET A 69 -7.34 -9.77 -21.01
N SER A 70 -7.36 -9.59 -22.33
CA SER A 70 -6.86 -10.59 -23.29
C SER A 70 -5.35 -10.46 -23.58
N ILE A 71 -4.69 -9.43 -23.05
CA ILE A 71 -3.24 -9.23 -23.21
C ILE A 71 -2.50 -10.47 -22.69
N LYS A 72 -1.55 -10.98 -23.46
CA LYS A 72 -0.69 -12.11 -23.14
C LYS A 72 0.77 -11.76 -23.41
N PRO A 73 1.71 -12.32 -22.65
CA PRO A 73 3.13 -12.16 -22.94
C PRO A 73 3.48 -12.83 -24.26
N LYS A 74 4.23 -12.14 -25.13
CA LYS A 74 4.74 -12.68 -26.41
C LYS A 74 5.92 -13.62 -26.21
N ARG A 75 6.60 -13.55 -25.07
CA ARG A 75 7.70 -14.41 -24.64
C ARG A 75 7.72 -14.53 -23.12
N ARG A 76 8.65 -15.30 -22.59
CA ARG A 76 8.93 -15.34 -21.14
C ARG A 76 9.49 -13.99 -20.69
N TYR A 77 8.83 -13.33 -19.76
CA TYR A 77 9.31 -12.13 -19.08
C TYR A 77 9.67 -12.46 -17.64
N THR A 78 10.85 -12.03 -17.21
CA THR A 78 11.40 -12.34 -15.88
C THR A 78 11.31 -11.12 -14.96
N SER A 79 11.10 -11.38 -13.67
CA SER A 79 11.02 -10.32 -12.67
C SER A 79 11.76 -10.66 -11.38
N ILE A 80 12.25 -9.62 -10.71
CA ILE A 80 12.66 -9.65 -9.29
C ILE A 80 11.67 -8.79 -8.51
N GLU A 81 11.17 -9.31 -7.40
CA GLU A 81 10.34 -8.53 -6.48
C GLU A 81 11.03 -8.34 -5.13
N LEU A 82 11.08 -7.10 -4.67
CA LEU A 82 11.62 -6.70 -3.38
C LEU A 82 10.49 -6.33 -2.42
N PHE A 83 10.68 -6.64 -1.14
CA PHE A 83 9.68 -6.35 -0.11
C PHE A 83 8.35 -7.06 -0.39
N ALA A 84 8.42 -8.33 -0.80
CA ALA A 84 7.31 -9.08 -1.36
C ALA A 84 6.12 -9.26 -0.39
N GLY A 85 6.33 -9.14 0.92
CA GLY A 85 5.29 -9.29 1.93
C GLY A 85 4.55 -10.62 1.82
N GLY A 86 3.21 -10.58 1.97
CA GLY A 86 2.36 -11.77 1.80
C GLY A 86 2.09 -12.17 0.34
N GLY A 87 2.80 -11.58 -0.64
CA GLY A 87 2.78 -12.01 -2.05
C GLY A 87 1.67 -11.40 -2.90
N GLY A 88 1.01 -10.30 -2.46
CA GLY A 88 -0.10 -9.73 -3.23
C GLY A 88 0.32 -9.16 -4.57
N LEU A 89 1.44 -8.43 -4.62
CA LEU A 89 2.00 -7.89 -5.86
C LEU A 89 2.55 -9.04 -6.71
N ALA A 90 3.38 -9.92 -6.12
CA ALA A 90 3.96 -11.08 -6.81
C ALA A 90 2.91 -11.95 -7.49
N LEU A 91 1.86 -12.34 -6.77
CA LEU A 91 0.79 -13.18 -7.32
C LEU A 91 0.05 -12.52 -8.48
N GLY A 92 -0.18 -11.20 -8.40
CA GLY A 92 -0.81 -10.46 -9.48
C GLY A 92 0.08 -10.38 -10.72
N LEU A 93 1.37 -10.13 -10.55
CA LEU A 93 2.36 -10.10 -11.63
C LEU A 93 2.54 -11.49 -12.26
N GLU A 94 2.60 -12.57 -11.46
CA GLU A 94 2.61 -13.96 -11.94
C GLU A 94 1.39 -14.24 -12.81
N LYS A 95 0.17 -13.87 -12.36
CA LYS A 95 -1.06 -14.02 -13.15
C LYS A 95 -1.02 -13.28 -14.49
N ALA A 96 -0.31 -12.17 -14.57
CA ALA A 96 -0.13 -11.42 -15.81
C ALA A 96 0.90 -12.08 -16.76
N GLY A 97 1.65 -13.07 -16.29
CA GLY A 97 2.62 -13.82 -17.07
C GLY A 97 4.08 -13.40 -16.87
N LEU A 98 4.37 -12.71 -15.76
CA LEU A 98 5.74 -12.44 -15.33
C LEU A 98 6.24 -13.63 -14.48
N GLU A 99 7.44 -14.10 -14.74
CA GLU A 99 8.08 -15.17 -13.96
C GLU A 99 9.06 -14.58 -12.95
N HIS A 100 8.84 -14.86 -11.68
CA HIS A 100 9.73 -14.41 -10.61
C HIS A 100 10.99 -15.26 -10.55
N VAL A 101 12.15 -14.66 -10.83
CA VAL A 101 13.47 -15.31 -10.67
C VAL A 101 14.00 -15.16 -9.24
N LEU A 102 13.51 -14.16 -8.50
CA LEU A 102 13.82 -13.95 -7.10
C LEU A 102 12.73 -13.07 -6.45
N LEU A 103 12.33 -13.44 -5.24
CA LEU A 103 11.55 -12.59 -4.33
C LEU A 103 12.37 -12.37 -3.05
N ASN A 104 12.49 -11.11 -2.61
CA ASN A 104 13.12 -10.80 -1.34
C ASN A 104 12.09 -10.31 -0.33
N GLU A 105 12.15 -10.85 0.88
CA GLU A 105 11.34 -10.42 2.01
C GLU A 105 12.15 -10.56 3.31
N PHE A 106 11.91 -9.65 4.25
CA PHE A 106 12.63 -9.63 5.54
C PHE A 106 11.91 -10.43 6.63
N MET A 107 10.58 -10.49 6.59
CA MET A 107 9.75 -11.10 7.63
C MET A 107 9.63 -12.62 7.41
N PRO A 108 10.14 -13.46 8.34
CA PRO A 108 10.16 -14.92 8.18
C PRO A 108 8.79 -15.53 7.86
N GLU A 109 7.73 -15.07 8.53
CA GLU A 109 6.38 -15.60 8.32
C GLU A 109 5.83 -15.22 6.93
N ALA A 110 6.24 -14.06 6.38
CA ALA A 110 5.88 -13.71 5.01
C ALA A 110 6.67 -14.55 4.00
N CYS A 111 7.94 -14.81 4.24
CA CYS A 111 8.75 -15.76 3.44
C CYS A 111 8.12 -17.15 3.45
N GLU A 112 7.70 -17.64 4.61
CA GLU A 112 6.98 -18.91 4.73
C GLU A 112 5.66 -18.90 3.96
N THR A 113 4.88 -17.82 4.03
CA THR A 113 3.67 -17.63 3.22
C THR A 113 3.96 -17.80 1.74
N LEU A 114 5.03 -17.19 1.23
CA LEU A 114 5.41 -17.31 -0.18
C LEU A 114 5.78 -18.77 -0.54
N ARG A 115 6.61 -19.41 0.28
CA ARG A 115 7.10 -20.78 0.05
C ARG A 115 6.00 -21.84 0.07
N ILE A 116 5.06 -21.76 1.01
CA ILE A 116 3.96 -22.75 1.10
C ILE A 116 2.96 -22.63 -0.05
N ASN A 117 2.81 -21.45 -0.65
CA ASN A 117 1.90 -21.23 -1.77
C ASN A 117 2.55 -21.40 -3.13
N ARG A 118 3.87 -21.17 -3.21
CA ARG A 118 4.68 -21.27 -4.43
C ARG A 118 6.04 -21.91 -4.11
N PRO A 119 6.11 -23.25 -3.94
CA PRO A 119 7.36 -23.93 -3.59
C PRO A 119 8.49 -23.71 -4.59
N ASN A 120 8.15 -23.38 -5.84
CA ASN A 120 9.12 -23.15 -6.92
C ASN A 120 9.63 -21.69 -6.98
N TRP A 121 9.08 -20.78 -6.17
CA TRP A 121 9.59 -19.41 -6.10
C TRP A 121 10.92 -19.38 -5.31
N ASN A 122 11.90 -18.70 -5.87
CA ASN A 122 13.17 -18.44 -5.18
C ASN A 122 12.99 -17.30 -4.17
N VAL A 123 12.58 -17.64 -2.94
CA VAL A 123 12.34 -16.69 -1.86
C VAL A 123 13.60 -16.53 -1.02
N VAL A 124 14.25 -15.38 -1.15
CA VAL A 124 15.44 -14.98 -0.39
C VAL A 124 15.00 -14.17 0.83
N GLU A 125 15.10 -14.80 2.00
CA GLU A 125 14.77 -14.21 3.29
C GLU A 125 15.92 -13.35 3.81
N GLY A 126 15.63 -12.13 4.24
CA GLY A 126 16.60 -11.28 4.90
C GLY A 126 16.65 -9.84 4.40
N ASP A 127 17.61 -9.11 4.95
CA ASP A 127 17.84 -7.71 4.64
C ASP A 127 18.36 -7.54 3.20
N VAL A 128 17.58 -6.88 2.37
CA VAL A 128 17.90 -6.59 0.97
C VAL A 128 19.28 -5.94 0.81
N SER A 129 19.75 -5.16 1.78
CA SER A 129 21.06 -4.48 1.73
C SER A 129 22.25 -5.44 1.77
N LYS A 130 22.01 -6.71 2.13
CA LYS A 130 23.04 -7.76 2.23
C LYS A 130 23.07 -8.69 1.02
N ILE A 131 22.14 -8.50 0.07
CA ILE A 131 22.01 -9.36 -1.11
C ILE A 131 22.73 -8.68 -2.27
N ASP A 132 23.56 -9.45 -2.98
CA ASP A 132 24.20 -9.07 -4.25
C ASP A 132 23.30 -9.45 -5.43
N PHE A 133 22.90 -8.46 -6.22
CA PHE A 133 22.07 -8.66 -7.41
C PHE A 133 22.85 -8.53 -8.73
N THR A 134 24.18 -8.34 -8.68
CA THR A 134 25.00 -8.15 -9.88
C THR A 134 24.94 -9.32 -10.84
N GLY A 135 24.79 -10.55 -10.33
CA GLY A 135 24.61 -11.77 -11.12
C GLY A 135 23.35 -11.81 -12.00
N TYR A 136 22.37 -10.91 -11.73
CA TYR A 136 21.13 -10.77 -12.51
C TYR A 136 21.20 -9.66 -13.58
N ARG A 137 22.37 -8.99 -13.74
CA ARG A 137 22.53 -7.88 -14.69
C ARG A 137 22.18 -8.31 -16.12
N GLY A 138 21.22 -7.57 -16.71
CA GLY A 138 20.75 -7.83 -18.07
C GLY A 138 19.91 -9.10 -18.26
N LYS A 139 19.64 -9.85 -17.18
CA LYS A 139 18.87 -11.11 -17.20
C LYS A 139 17.43 -10.96 -16.72
N VAL A 140 17.05 -9.76 -16.27
CA VAL A 140 15.73 -9.48 -15.67
C VAL A 140 15.04 -8.39 -16.47
N ASP A 141 13.78 -8.64 -16.85
CA ASP A 141 13.00 -7.65 -17.59
C ASP A 141 12.43 -6.59 -16.63
N VAL A 142 11.98 -6.99 -15.43
CA VAL A 142 11.28 -6.10 -14.48
C VAL A 142 11.85 -6.23 -13.07
N VAL A 143 12.03 -5.12 -12.37
CA VAL A 143 12.20 -5.09 -10.92
C VAL A 143 10.98 -4.41 -10.31
N SER A 144 10.29 -5.09 -9.38
CA SER A 144 9.14 -4.54 -8.65
C SER A 144 9.42 -4.43 -7.16
N GLY A 145 8.69 -3.53 -6.46
CA GLY A 145 8.77 -3.45 -5.02
C GLY A 145 7.92 -2.34 -4.40
N GLY A 146 7.28 -2.67 -3.28
CA GLY A 146 6.55 -1.74 -2.44
C GLY A 146 7.41 -1.25 -1.28
N PHE A 147 8.28 -0.28 -1.49
CA PHE A 147 9.17 0.22 -0.44
C PHE A 147 8.41 1.06 0.60
N PRO A 148 8.67 0.87 1.94
CA PRO A 148 7.95 1.60 2.99
C PRO A 148 8.19 3.10 2.95
N CYS A 149 7.11 3.90 3.09
CA CYS A 149 7.16 5.37 3.17
C CYS A 149 7.69 5.88 4.53
N GLN A 150 7.66 5.05 5.58
CA GLN A 150 7.97 5.47 6.96
C GLN A 150 9.41 5.98 7.16
N ALA A 151 10.35 5.51 6.38
CA ALA A 151 11.74 5.94 6.44
C ALA A 151 11.93 7.41 6.01
N PHE A 152 11.11 7.91 5.10
CA PHE A 152 11.12 9.33 4.72
C PHE A 152 10.51 10.24 5.79
N SER A 153 9.53 9.78 6.59
CA SER A 153 8.90 10.57 7.66
C SER A 153 9.76 10.71 8.92
N TYR A 154 10.64 9.76 9.20
CA TYR A 154 11.58 9.82 10.32
C TYR A 154 12.75 10.79 10.04
N ALA A 155 13.21 10.83 8.80
CA ALA A 155 14.26 11.74 8.34
C ALA A 155 13.84 13.23 8.37
N GLY A 156 12.54 13.51 8.11
CA GLY A 156 12.00 14.87 8.07
C GLY A 156 11.87 15.56 9.43
N LYS A 157 11.89 14.84 10.55
CA LYS A 157 11.65 15.44 11.89
C LYS A 157 12.91 15.72 12.74
N LYS A 158 14.06 15.11 12.48
CA LYS A 158 15.24 15.23 13.37
C LYS A 158 16.62 15.28 12.70
N ALA A 159 16.76 14.88 11.44
CA ALA A 159 18.03 14.94 10.75
C ALA A 159 17.75 15.13 9.26
N GLY A 160 18.30 16.17 8.67
CA GLY A 160 17.98 16.59 7.30
C GLY A 160 18.10 15.47 6.25
N PHE A 161 17.89 15.84 5.00
CA PHE A 161 17.91 15.02 3.78
C PHE A 161 19.00 13.92 3.70
N GLU A 162 20.08 14.06 4.52
CA GLU A 162 21.19 13.10 4.60
C GLU A 162 20.84 11.78 5.30
N ASP A 163 19.85 11.75 6.22
CA ASP A 163 19.40 10.51 6.89
C ASP A 163 18.40 9.70 6.05
N ALA A 164 17.79 10.32 5.06
CA ALA A 164 16.88 9.64 4.11
C ALA A 164 17.61 8.61 3.22
N ARG A 165 18.92 8.73 3.07
CA ARG A 165 19.77 7.88 2.21
C ARG A 165 19.91 6.42 2.69
N GLY A 166 19.54 6.13 3.92
CA GLY A 166 19.47 4.77 4.45
C GLY A 166 18.10 4.11 4.27
N THR A 167 17.23 4.70 3.44
CA THR A 167 15.86 4.19 3.25
C THR A 167 15.82 3.05 2.25
N LEU A 168 14.81 2.20 2.37
CA LEU A 168 14.61 1.06 1.47
C LEU A 168 14.38 1.48 0.01
N PHE A 169 14.00 2.74 -0.26
CA PHE A 169 13.99 3.27 -1.63
C PHE A 169 15.40 3.26 -2.25
N PHE A 170 16.46 3.61 -1.52
CA PHE A 170 17.81 3.58 -2.09
C PHE A 170 18.31 2.16 -2.31
N GLU A 171 17.86 1.19 -1.52
CA GLU A 171 18.11 -0.22 -1.81
C GLU A 171 17.37 -0.67 -3.07
N PHE A 172 16.12 -0.26 -3.25
CA PHE A 172 15.38 -0.48 -4.51
C PHE A 172 16.13 0.12 -5.72
N ALA A 173 16.60 1.36 -5.59
CA ALA A 173 17.41 2.04 -6.62
C ALA A 173 18.74 1.33 -6.88
N ARG A 174 19.40 0.78 -5.83
CA ARG A 174 20.62 -0.03 -5.96
C ARG A 174 20.36 -1.30 -6.78
N VAL A 175 19.28 -2.02 -6.47
CA VAL A 175 18.93 -3.23 -7.22
C VAL A 175 18.65 -2.92 -8.69
N ILE A 176 17.94 -1.83 -9.01
CA ILE A 176 17.74 -1.37 -10.39
C ILE A 176 19.10 -1.09 -11.07
N LYS A 177 20.05 -0.45 -10.38
CA LYS A 177 21.40 -0.18 -10.90
C LYS A 177 22.17 -1.46 -11.17
N GLU A 178 22.13 -2.42 -10.25
CA GLU A 178 22.86 -3.68 -10.35
C GLU A 178 22.29 -4.58 -11.45
N THR A 179 20.96 -4.74 -11.51
CA THR A 179 20.29 -5.64 -12.43
C THR A 179 20.06 -5.07 -13.82
N ARG A 180 19.95 -3.73 -13.96
CA ARG A 180 19.66 -3.04 -15.22
C ARG A 180 18.43 -3.60 -15.95
N PRO A 181 17.25 -3.71 -15.30
CA PRO A 181 16.05 -4.23 -15.92
C PRO A 181 15.57 -3.34 -17.07
N LYS A 182 14.70 -3.84 -17.95
CA LYS A 182 14.05 -3.02 -18.98
C LYS A 182 13.08 -2.01 -18.35
N MET A 183 12.36 -2.45 -17.32
CA MET A 183 11.39 -1.65 -16.59
C MET A 183 11.49 -1.87 -15.09
N PHE A 184 10.93 -0.95 -14.32
CA PHE A 184 10.67 -1.17 -12.90
C PHE A 184 9.27 -0.72 -12.49
N ILE A 185 8.76 -1.29 -11.41
CA ILE A 185 7.49 -0.96 -10.77
C ILE A 185 7.77 -0.59 -9.30
N GLY A 186 7.67 0.69 -8.96
CA GLY A 186 7.68 1.14 -7.56
C GLY A 186 6.25 1.36 -7.08
N GLU A 187 5.85 0.72 -5.99
CA GLU A 187 4.54 0.92 -5.37
C GLU A 187 4.69 1.69 -4.06
N ASN A 188 3.76 2.61 -3.79
CA ASN A 188 3.72 3.33 -2.53
C ASN A 188 2.29 3.81 -2.20
N VAL A 189 2.12 4.39 -1.00
CA VAL A 189 0.86 5.03 -0.61
C VAL A 189 0.75 6.43 -1.23
N ARG A 190 -0.50 6.90 -1.43
CA ARG A 190 -0.79 8.25 -1.94
C ARG A 190 -0.02 9.37 -1.24
N GLY A 191 0.19 9.23 0.07
CA GLY A 191 0.88 10.24 0.88
C GLY A 191 2.28 10.61 0.41
N LEU A 192 2.94 9.76 -0.39
CA LEU A 192 4.26 10.05 -0.96
C LEU A 192 4.26 11.28 -1.88
N LEU A 193 3.16 11.55 -2.59
CA LEU A 193 3.05 12.72 -3.48
C LEU A 193 3.20 14.06 -2.76
N SER A 194 2.65 14.17 -1.55
CA SER A 194 2.68 15.40 -0.75
C SER A 194 3.72 15.36 0.37
N HIS A 195 4.45 14.26 0.50
CA HIS A 195 5.46 14.09 1.55
C HIS A 195 6.56 15.15 1.40
N ASP A 196 6.86 15.85 2.51
CA ASP A 196 7.82 16.95 2.56
C ASP A 196 7.59 17.99 1.42
N ASN A 197 6.32 18.41 1.25
CA ASN A 197 5.89 19.37 0.21
C ASN A 197 6.35 18.96 -1.22
N GLY A 198 6.33 17.64 -1.51
CA GLY A 198 6.70 17.09 -2.81
C GLY A 198 8.20 16.85 -3.02
N LYS A 199 9.08 17.27 -2.09
CA LYS A 199 10.52 17.10 -2.22
C LYS A 199 10.94 15.63 -2.30
N THR A 200 10.25 14.75 -1.58
CA THR A 200 10.54 13.31 -1.63
C THR A 200 10.32 12.75 -3.03
N LEU A 201 9.24 13.09 -3.70
CA LEU A 201 8.99 12.64 -5.08
C LEU A 201 10.00 13.25 -6.05
N ALA A 202 10.36 14.53 -5.87
CA ALA A 202 11.38 15.19 -6.69
C ALA A 202 12.75 14.48 -6.57
N THR A 203 13.12 14.05 -5.37
CA THR A 203 14.34 13.25 -5.13
C THR A 203 14.27 11.90 -5.82
N ILE A 204 13.13 11.21 -5.70
CA ILE A 204 12.92 9.92 -6.37
C ILE A 204 13.08 10.10 -7.88
N LYS A 205 12.45 11.12 -8.48
CA LYS A 205 12.58 11.43 -9.91
C LYS A 205 14.05 11.68 -10.31
N SER A 206 14.81 12.44 -9.51
CA SER A 206 16.23 12.72 -9.78
C SER A 206 17.08 11.44 -9.72
N VAL A 207 16.91 10.61 -8.68
CA VAL A 207 17.67 9.35 -8.55
C VAL A 207 17.37 8.40 -9.72
N ILE A 208 16.13 8.30 -10.15
CA ILE A 208 15.72 7.45 -11.29
C ILE A 208 16.37 7.96 -12.59
N ALA A 209 16.37 9.27 -12.83
CA ALA A 209 17.02 9.88 -13.99
C ALA A 209 18.54 9.62 -13.98
N ASP A 210 19.20 9.74 -12.82
CA ASP A 210 20.63 9.46 -12.64
C ASP A 210 20.98 7.97 -12.90
N LEU A 211 20.01 7.06 -12.70
CA LEU A 211 20.15 5.63 -13.02
C LEU A 211 20.04 5.35 -14.52
N GLY A 212 19.68 6.33 -15.34
CA GLY A 212 19.47 6.17 -16.76
C GLY A 212 18.08 5.59 -17.11
N TYR A 213 17.08 5.92 -16.30
CA TYR A 213 15.68 5.56 -16.54
C TYR A 213 14.82 6.80 -16.75
N GLU A 214 13.76 6.64 -17.55
CA GLU A 214 12.69 7.62 -17.70
C GLU A 214 11.48 7.15 -16.89
N LEU A 215 10.88 8.08 -16.16
CA LEU A 215 9.71 7.80 -15.34
C LEU A 215 8.46 8.20 -16.11
N VAL A 216 7.54 7.25 -16.28
CA VAL A 216 6.14 7.56 -16.68
C VAL A 216 5.56 8.48 -15.62
N GLU A 217 4.73 9.46 -16.02
CA GLU A 217 4.13 10.36 -15.01
C GLU A 217 3.42 9.56 -13.92
N PRO A 218 3.83 9.72 -12.66
CA PRO A 218 3.31 8.93 -11.55
C PRO A 218 1.79 9.05 -11.41
N ARG A 219 1.10 7.94 -11.22
CA ARG A 219 -0.36 7.89 -11.13
C ARG A 219 -0.82 7.18 -9.86
N ILE A 220 -1.87 7.74 -9.24
CA ILE A 220 -2.62 7.05 -8.18
C ILE A 220 -3.67 6.17 -8.83
N LEU A 221 -3.59 4.87 -8.59
CA LEU A 221 -4.63 3.92 -8.96
C LEU A 221 -5.56 3.68 -7.78
N LYS A 222 -6.87 3.79 -8.02
CA LYS A 222 -7.93 3.44 -7.08
C LYS A 222 -8.36 2.00 -7.34
N ALA A 223 -8.10 1.13 -6.39
CA ALA A 223 -8.33 -0.31 -6.52
C ALA A 223 -9.78 -0.67 -6.89
N ILE A 224 -10.76 0.15 -6.48
CA ILE A 224 -12.19 -0.05 -6.80
C ILE A 224 -12.47 -0.19 -8.30
N PHE A 225 -11.65 0.41 -9.16
CA PHE A 225 -11.82 0.33 -10.62
C PHE A 225 -11.24 -0.96 -11.24
N TYR A 226 -10.59 -1.81 -10.45
CA TYR A 226 -9.83 -2.97 -10.94
C TYR A 226 -10.27 -4.28 -10.29
N ARG A 227 -11.58 -4.50 -10.19
CA ARG A 227 -12.21 -5.70 -9.59
C ARG A 227 -11.76 -5.96 -8.15
N VAL A 228 -11.50 -4.89 -7.38
CA VAL A 228 -11.14 -4.95 -5.98
C VAL A 228 -12.26 -4.34 -5.14
N PRO A 229 -12.91 -5.11 -4.25
CA PRO A 229 -14.02 -4.62 -3.43
C PRO A 229 -13.53 -3.78 -2.24
N GLN A 230 -12.61 -2.83 -2.50
CA GLN A 230 -11.96 -2.02 -1.46
C GLN A 230 -11.57 -0.63 -1.96
N LYS A 231 -11.89 0.40 -1.18
CA LYS A 231 -11.46 1.79 -1.37
C LYS A 231 -9.98 1.93 -0.96
N ARG A 232 -9.07 1.52 -1.84
CA ARG A 232 -7.62 1.56 -1.61
C ARG A 232 -6.94 2.33 -2.74
N GLU A 233 -6.08 3.25 -2.41
CA GLU A 233 -5.31 4.03 -3.37
C GLU A 233 -3.83 3.68 -3.29
N ARG A 234 -3.19 3.53 -4.44
CA ARG A 234 -1.75 3.26 -4.55
C ARG A 234 -1.11 4.13 -5.61
N LEU A 235 -0.02 4.77 -5.21
CA LEU A 235 0.85 5.49 -6.11
C LEU A 235 1.75 4.50 -6.83
N LEU A 236 1.78 4.58 -8.17
CA LEU A 236 2.68 3.79 -8.99
C LEU A 236 3.73 4.67 -9.63
N LEU A 237 4.96 4.18 -9.58
CA LEU A 237 6.14 4.72 -10.21
C LEU A 237 6.61 3.68 -11.25
N ILE A 238 6.34 3.93 -12.52
CA ILE A 238 6.74 3.05 -13.62
C ILE A 238 7.92 3.71 -14.33
N GLY A 239 9.04 3.01 -14.43
CA GLY A 239 10.20 3.50 -15.14
C GLY A 239 10.64 2.55 -16.24
N VAL A 240 11.08 3.11 -17.36
CA VAL A 240 11.67 2.42 -18.49
C VAL A 240 13.13 2.84 -18.65
N ARG A 241 13.97 1.92 -19.03
CA ARG A 241 15.39 2.22 -19.32
C ARG A 241 15.46 3.16 -20.53
N ARG A 242 16.29 4.21 -20.43
CA ARG A 242 16.32 5.33 -21.38
C ARG A 242 16.58 4.89 -22.82
N ASP A 243 17.43 3.89 -23.02
CA ASP A 243 17.73 3.32 -24.34
C ASP A 243 16.54 2.64 -25.03
N LEU A 244 15.47 2.37 -24.27
CA LEU A 244 14.23 1.78 -24.78
C LEU A 244 13.08 2.81 -24.86
N ALA A 245 13.29 4.03 -24.39
CA ALA A 245 12.23 5.01 -24.20
C ALA A 245 11.57 5.46 -25.52
N GLU A 246 12.31 5.55 -26.62
CA GLU A 246 11.76 5.95 -27.94
C GLU A 246 10.70 4.97 -28.47
N LYS A 247 10.83 3.67 -28.16
CA LYS A 247 9.88 2.61 -28.57
C LYS A 247 8.85 2.30 -27.49
N PHE A 248 8.94 2.97 -26.35
CA PHE A 248 8.15 2.66 -25.17
C PHE A 248 6.83 3.42 -25.14
N VAL A 249 5.74 2.68 -25.02
CA VAL A 249 4.41 3.23 -24.76
C VAL A 249 3.85 2.51 -23.54
N PHE A 250 3.50 3.24 -22.49
CA PHE A 250 2.86 2.68 -21.31
C PHE A 250 1.39 3.07 -21.25
N ASN A 251 0.53 2.07 -21.46
CA ASN A 251 -0.90 2.20 -21.31
C ASN A 251 -1.30 1.87 -19.87
N TRP A 252 -1.83 2.86 -19.15
CA TRP A 252 -2.36 2.60 -17.81
C TRP A 252 -3.52 1.60 -17.87
N PRO A 253 -3.72 0.77 -16.80
CA PRO A 253 -4.74 -0.25 -16.80
C PRO A 253 -6.13 0.30 -17.14
N GLN A 254 -6.85 -0.39 -18.01
CA GLN A 254 -8.26 -0.15 -18.30
C GLN A 254 -9.10 -0.40 -17.03
N LYS A 255 -10.14 0.40 -16.81
CA LYS A 255 -11.06 0.21 -15.70
C LYS A 255 -12.05 -0.91 -15.99
N ALA A 256 -12.41 -1.68 -14.97
CA ALA A 256 -13.47 -2.69 -15.06
C ALA A 256 -14.83 -2.03 -15.33
N ALA A 257 -15.73 -2.78 -15.97
CA ALA A 257 -17.06 -2.29 -16.36
C ALA A 257 -18.01 -1.99 -15.17
N ARG A 258 -17.66 -2.44 -13.95
CA ARG A 258 -18.41 -2.16 -12.73
C ARG A 258 -17.52 -2.12 -11.50
N ILE A 259 -18.04 -1.56 -10.42
CA ILE A 259 -17.40 -1.62 -9.09
C ILE A 259 -17.88 -2.85 -8.33
N TYR A 260 -16.94 -3.45 -7.60
CA TYR A 260 -17.17 -4.64 -6.78
C TYR A 260 -17.33 -4.25 -5.31
N THR A 261 -18.19 -4.95 -4.61
CA THR A 261 -18.61 -4.67 -3.24
C THR A 261 -18.17 -5.75 -2.26
N VAL A 262 -18.39 -5.54 -0.97
CA VAL A 262 -18.14 -6.57 0.05
C VAL A 262 -18.91 -7.84 -0.23
N ARG A 263 -20.14 -7.75 -0.78
CA ARG A 263 -20.93 -8.90 -1.21
C ARG A 263 -20.20 -9.74 -2.27
N ASP A 264 -19.60 -9.09 -3.27
CA ASP A 264 -18.83 -9.79 -4.32
C ASP A 264 -17.59 -10.51 -3.76
N ALA A 265 -17.01 -10.01 -2.66
CA ALA A 265 -15.88 -10.66 -2.00
C ALA A 265 -16.33 -11.87 -1.15
N LEU A 266 -17.43 -11.74 -0.40
CA LEU A 266 -17.76 -12.69 0.66
C LEU A 266 -18.82 -13.72 0.25
N LYS A 267 -19.57 -13.46 -0.82
CA LYS A 267 -20.60 -14.34 -1.34
C LYS A 267 -20.20 -14.92 -2.69
N LYS A 268 -20.78 -16.07 -3.01
CA LYS A 268 -20.65 -16.70 -4.33
C LYS A 268 -21.04 -15.73 -5.43
N GLY A 269 -20.21 -15.61 -6.46
CA GLY A 269 -20.43 -14.71 -7.58
C GLY A 269 -19.26 -14.68 -8.56
N GLU A 270 -19.03 -13.53 -9.15
CA GLU A 270 -18.03 -13.35 -10.22
C GLU A 270 -16.58 -13.40 -9.72
N LEU A 271 -16.30 -12.96 -8.46
CA LEU A 271 -14.96 -13.02 -7.89
C LEU A 271 -14.60 -14.38 -7.32
N TYR A 272 -15.58 -15.07 -6.71
CA TYR A 272 -15.40 -16.34 -6.02
C TYR A 272 -16.55 -17.29 -6.33
N SER A 273 -16.22 -18.56 -6.56
CA SER A 273 -17.18 -19.60 -6.94
C SER A 273 -18.06 -20.12 -5.79
N CYS A 274 -17.76 -19.74 -4.55
CA CYS A 274 -18.49 -20.14 -3.34
C CYS A 274 -18.57 -18.97 -2.35
N ASP A 275 -19.39 -19.07 -1.33
CA ASP A 275 -19.38 -18.20 -0.17
C ASP A 275 -18.01 -18.29 0.54
N VAL A 276 -17.65 -17.26 1.31
CA VAL A 276 -16.35 -17.25 1.99
C VAL A 276 -16.20 -18.45 2.91
N PRO A 277 -15.11 -19.25 2.81
CA PRO A 277 -14.86 -20.36 3.70
C PRO A 277 -14.66 -19.89 5.16
N GLU A 278 -15.04 -20.72 6.10
CA GLU A 278 -14.77 -20.47 7.51
C GLU A 278 -13.27 -20.29 7.77
N SER A 279 -12.95 -19.34 8.63
CA SER A 279 -11.58 -19.10 9.05
C SER A 279 -11.52 -18.42 10.42
N GLN A 280 -10.37 -18.49 11.04
CA GLN A 280 -10.13 -17.82 12.31
C GLN A 280 -10.26 -16.29 12.16
N GLY A 281 -10.81 -15.65 13.21
CA GLY A 281 -10.98 -14.21 13.28
C GLY A 281 -10.74 -13.68 14.70
N GLN A 282 -10.46 -12.40 14.81
CA GLN A 282 -10.44 -11.69 16.09
C GLN A 282 -11.85 -11.60 16.65
N LYS A 283 -11.97 -11.50 17.96
CA LYS A 283 -13.24 -11.28 18.67
C LYS A 283 -13.23 -9.90 19.33
N TYR A 284 -14.38 -9.25 19.36
CA TYR A 284 -14.54 -8.05 20.15
C TYR A 284 -14.74 -8.41 21.64
N PRO A 285 -14.25 -7.57 22.57
CA PRO A 285 -14.76 -7.59 23.95
C PRO A 285 -16.29 -7.42 23.96
N LYS A 286 -16.98 -8.06 24.92
CA LYS A 286 -18.46 -8.11 24.99
C LYS A 286 -19.11 -6.73 24.79
N ARG A 287 -18.71 -5.73 25.60
CA ARG A 287 -19.28 -4.37 25.52
C ARG A 287 -19.07 -3.73 24.15
N LYS A 288 -17.92 -3.96 23.52
CA LYS A 288 -17.64 -3.46 22.19
C LYS A 288 -18.52 -4.11 21.11
N ALA A 289 -18.77 -5.42 21.23
CA ALA A 289 -19.67 -6.13 20.34
C ALA A 289 -21.12 -5.60 20.46
N GLU A 290 -21.60 -5.35 21.69
CA GLU A 290 -22.90 -4.74 21.96
C GLU A 290 -23.03 -3.35 21.30
N ILE A 291 -22.02 -2.49 21.45
CA ILE A 291 -22.02 -1.17 20.84
C ILE A 291 -22.05 -1.28 19.29
N LEU A 292 -21.23 -2.16 18.74
CA LEU A 292 -21.21 -2.36 17.29
C LEU A 292 -22.50 -2.97 16.75
N ALA A 293 -23.26 -3.73 17.56
CA ALA A 293 -24.56 -4.24 17.18
C ALA A 293 -25.59 -3.11 16.92
N MET A 294 -25.43 -1.95 17.55
CA MET A 294 -26.30 -0.77 17.35
C MET A 294 -25.94 0.00 16.06
N VAL A 295 -24.75 -0.24 15.47
CA VAL A 295 -24.33 0.45 14.25
C VAL A 295 -24.96 -0.23 13.04
N PRO A 296 -25.75 0.49 12.21
CA PRO A 296 -26.34 -0.09 11.01
C PRO A 296 -25.30 -0.48 9.97
N PRO A 297 -25.61 -1.39 9.02
CA PRO A 297 -24.72 -1.70 7.90
C PRO A 297 -24.31 -0.44 7.14
N GLY A 298 -23.00 -0.27 6.92
CA GLY A 298 -22.42 0.95 6.31
C GLY A 298 -22.25 2.13 7.28
N GLY A 299 -22.75 2.01 8.51
CA GLY A 299 -22.66 3.04 9.53
C GLY A 299 -21.32 3.10 10.28
N TYR A 300 -21.25 4.04 11.21
CA TYR A 300 -20.06 4.27 12.03
C TYR A 300 -20.47 4.95 13.37
N TRP A 301 -19.52 5.34 14.20
CA TRP A 301 -19.77 5.87 15.55
C TRP A 301 -20.83 6.98 15.65
N ARG A 302 -21.05 7.77 14.59
CA ARG A 302 -22.06 8.87 14.61
C ARG A 302 -23.51 8.36 14.49
N ASP A 303 -23.70 7.15 14.07
CA ASP A 303 -25.01 6.52 13.96
C ASP A 303 -25.47 5.88 15.30
N LEU A 304 -24.63 5.94 16.33
CA LEU A 304 -24.94 5.51 17.69
C LEU A 304 -25.73 6.56 18.47
N PRO A 305 -26.51 6.20 19.51
CA PRO A 305 -27.05 7.13 20.48
C PRO A 305 -25.96 8.01 21.14
N LEU A 306 -26.27 9.25 21.50
CA LEU A 306 -25.29 10.24 21.94
C LEU A 306 -24.47 9.81 23.17
N ASP A 307 -25.09 9.16 24.13
CA ASP A 307 -24.46 8.59 25.31
C ASP A 307 -23.47 7.48 24.96
N VAL A 308 -23.87 6.57 24.05
CA VAL A 308 -23.02 5.49 23.54
C VAL A 308 -21.86 6.05 22.68
N GLN A 309 -22.10 7.12 21.90
CA GLN A 309 -21.02 7.82 21.20
C GLN A 309 -19.95 8.31 22.18
N LYS A 310 -20.34 8.95 23.26
CA LYS A 310 -19.42 9.46 24.30
C LYS A 310 -18.68 8.32 24.99
N GLU A 311 -19.38 7.23 25.31
CA GLU A 311 -18.80 6.01 25.92
C GLU A 311 -17.71 5.42 24.99
N TYR A 312 -18.04 5.19 23.72
CA TYR A 312 -17.14 4.54 22.77
C TYR A 312 -15.96 5.42 22.41
N MET A 313 -16.20 6.70 22.10
CA MET A 313 -15.20 7.64 21.62
C MET A 313 -14.29 8.18 22.73
N LYS A 314 -14.77 8.21 23.98
CA LYS A 314 -14.04 8.78 25.12
C LYS A 314 -13.51 10.18 24.83
N LYS A 315 -12.24 10.47 25.14
CA LYS A 315 -11.60 11.76 24.84
C LYS A 315 -11.65 12.12 23.35
N SER A 316 -11.65 11.11 22.46
CA SER A 316 -11.74 11.34 21.03
C SER A 316 -13.05 11.99 20.57
N PHE A 317 -14.12 11.91 21.36
CA PHE A 317 -15.41 12.53 21.03
C PHE A 317 -15.26 14.05 20.86
N TYR A 318 -14.47 14.69 21.70
CA TYR A 318 -14.27 16.14 21.75
C TYR A 318 -13.17 16.65 20.81
N LEU A 319 -12.44 15.78 20.15
CA LEU A 319 -11.38 16.16 19.22
C LEU A 319 -11.93 16.34 17.80
N GLY A 320 -11.38 17.25 17.04
CA GLY A 320 -11.71 17.47 15.62
C GLY A 320 -11.44 16.24 14.73
N GLY A 321 -11.90 16.31 13.47
CA GLY A 321 -11.74 15.26 12.45
C GLY A 321 -12.94 14.33 12.32
N GLY A 322 -13.10 13.72 11.15
CA GLY A 322 -14.27 12.89 10.81
C GLY A 322 -14.33 11.53 11.51
N LYS A 323 -13.15 10.93 11.83
CA LYS A 323 -13.01 9.64 12.52
C LYS A 323 -13.89 8.53 11.94
N THR A 324 -14.07 8.53 10.61
CA THR A 324 -15.01 7.67 9.87
C THR A 324 -14.68 6.17 9.96
N GLY A 325 -13.50 5.82 10.47
CA GLY A 325 -13.10 4.44 10.70
C GLY A 325 -13.44 3.89 12.09
N MET A 326 -13.98 4.71 13.00
CA MET A 326 -14.31 4.27 14.36
C MET A 326 -15.72 3.70 14.41
N ALA A 327 -15.90 2.57 15.12
CA ALA A 327 -17.12 1.77 15.15
C ALA A 327 -17.68 1.52 13.73
N ARG A 328 -16.81 1.25 12.77
CA ARG A 328 -17.23 1.13 11.37
C ARG A 328 -17.73 -0.26 11.06
N ARG A 329 -19.01 -0.39 10.77
CA ARG A 329 -19.63 -1.59 10.19
C ARG A 329 -19.60 -1.47 8.66
N LEU A 330 -19.19 -2.52 7.97
CA LEU A 330 -19.21 -2.57 6.50
C LEU A 330 -20.64 -2.72 5.97
N SER A 331 -20.82 -2.44 4.69
CA SER A 331 -22.08 -2.67 3.96
C SER A 331 -21.86 -3.73 2.90
N TRP A 332 -22.85 -4.59 2.68
CA TRP A 332 -22.86 -5.55 1.58
C TRP A 332 -22.76 -4.89 0.20
N ASN A 333 -23.39 -3.73 0.06
CA ASN A 333 -23.60 -3.07 -1.24
C ASN A 333 -22.57 -1.95 -1.52
N ALA A 334 -21.50 -1.87 -0.74
CA ALA A 334 -20.41 -0.93 -0.96
C ALA A 334 -19.04 -1.63 -0.89
N PRO A 335 -17.99 -1.08 -1.53
CA PRO A 335 -16.63 -1.52 -1.30
C PRO A 335 -16.21 -1.30 0.15
N SER A 336 -15.40 -2.20 0.68
CA SER A 336 -14.78 -2.02 1.99
C SER A 336 -13.91 -0.76 2.00
N LEU A 337 -13.79 -0.11 3.14
CA LEU A 337 -12.71 0.87 3.36
C LEU A 337 -11.36 0.17 3.31
N THR A 338 -10.29 0.96 3.11
CA THR A 338 -8.92 0.41 3.11
C THR A 338 -8.67 -0.48 4.31
N LEU A 339 -8.30 -1.74 4.04
CA LEU A 339 -7.88 -2.67 5.08
C LEU A 339 -6.51 -2.28 5.64
N THR A 340 -6.37 -2.35 6.95
CA THR A 340 -5.13 -2.09 7.70
C THR A 340 -4.57 -3.38 8.29
N CYS A 341 -3.53 -3.28 9.11
CA CYS A 341 -2.90 -4.47 9.69
C CYS A 341 -3.71 -5.15 10.81
N ALA A 342 -4.82 -4.56 11.26
CA ALA A 342 -5.66 -5.12 12.32
C ALA A 342 -7.13 -4.70 12.15
N PRO A 343 -8.07 -5.65 11.96
CA PRO A 343 -9.48 -5.36 11.71
C PRO A 343 -10.22 -4.80 12.93
N ALA A 344 -9.74 -5.10 14.15
CA ALA A 344 -10.36 -4.69 15.42
C ALA A 344 -9.79 -3.39 16.01
N GLN A 345 -8.87 -2.72 15.29
CA GLN A 345 -8.27 -1.47 15.76
C GLN A 345 -9.30 -0.33 15.71
N ASN A 346 -9.50 0.37 16.83
CA ASN A 346 -10.57 1.37 16.99
C ASN A 346 -10.62 2.44 15.89
N GLN A 347 -9.46 2.93 15.45
CA GLN A 347 -9.40 4.00 14.43
C GLN A 347 -9.68 3.52 13.00
N THR A 348 -9.50 2.24 12.75
CA THR A 348 -9.61 1.63 11.42
C THR A 348 -10.41 0.33 11.46
N GLU A 349 -11.50 0.33 12.21
CA GLU A 349 -12.33 -0.83 12.44
C GLU A 349 -13.02 -1.33 11.18
N ARG A 350 -13.14 -2.65 11.06
CA ARG A 350 -13.82 -3.34 9.94
C ARG A 350 -14.71 -4.42 10.52
N CYS A 351 -15.90 -4.00 11.00
CA CYS A 351 -16.92 -4.91 11.49
C CYS A 351 -17.64 -5.57 10.31
N HIS A 352 -17.96 -6.86 10.42
CA HIS A 352 -18.76 -7.59 9.43
C HIS A 352 -20.11 -6.90 9.19
N PRO A 353 -20.68 -6.93 7.97
CA PRO A 353 -21.95 -6.25 7.66
C PRO A 353 -23.12 -6.62 8.55
N GLU A 354 -23.26 -7.90 8.92
CA GLU A 354 -24.37 -8.44 9.73
C GLU A 354 -23.97 -8.79 11.16
N GLU A 355 -22.81 -9.43 11.31
CA GLU A 355 -22.34 -9.94 12.59
C GLU A 355 -21.51 -8.90 13.34
N SER A 356 -21.66 -8.81 14.67
CA SER A 356 -20.92 -7.87 15.51
C SER A 356 -19.53 -8.42 15.88
N ARG A 357 -18.74 -8.68 14.85
CA ARG A 357 -17.36 -9.17 14.93
C ARG A 357 -16.45 -8.50 13.90
N PRO A 358 -15.14 -8.50 14.10
CA PRO A 358 -14.19 -8.17 13.04
C PRO A 358 -14.32 -9.17 11.87
N LEU A 359 -13.85 -8.76 10.71
CA LEU A 359 -13.68 -9.70 9.59
C LEU A 359 -12.69 -10.81 9.96
N THR A 360 -12.94 -12.03 9.51
CA THR A 360 -12.01 -13.15 9.64
C THR A 360 -10.80 -13.00 8.71
N VAL A 361 -9.77 -13.83 8.87
CA VAL A 361 -8.57 -13.80 8.01
C VAL A 361 -8.94 -14.03 6.54
N ARG A 362 -9.85 -14.98 6.26
CA ARG A 362 -10.26 -15.29 4.88
C ARG A 362 -11.11 -14.18 4.27
N GLU A 363 -12.03 -13.60 5.02
CA GLU A 363 -12.81 -12.43 4.59
C GLU A 363 -11.88 -11.26 4.25
N TYR A 364 -10.86 -11.02 5.09
CA TYR A 364 -9.82 -10.00 4.86
C TYR A 364 -9.03 -10.27 3.59
N ALA A 365 -8.62 -11.52 3.36
CA ALA A 365 -7.88 -11.94 2.19
C ALA A 365 -8.70 -11.78 0.90
N ARG A 366 -9.99 -12.17 0.91
CA ARG A 366 -10.88 -12.02 -0.25
C ARG A 366 -11.14 -10.56 -0.63
N ILE A 367 -11.24 -9.65 0.35
CA ILE A 367 -11.35 -8.21 0.07
C ILE A 367 -10.07 -7.67 -0.59
N GLN A 368 -8.90 -8.25 -0.31
CA GLN A 368 -7.62 -8.00 -1.01
C GLN A 368 -7.47 -8.84 -2.30
N THR A 369 -8.52 -9.56 -2.66
CA THR A 369 -8.58 -10.42 -3.85
C THR A 369 -7.56 -11.56 -3.92
N PHE A 370 -7.09 -12.05 -2.75
CA PHE A 370 -6.36 -13.31 -2.68
C PHE A 370 -7.28 -14.48 -2.98
N PRO A 371 -6.83 -15.50 -3.70
CA PRO A 371 -7.61 -16.72 -3.91
C PRO A 371 -7.72 -17.53 -2.60
N ASP A 372 -8.74 -18.39 -2.51
CA ASP A 372 -9.03 -19.11 -1.26
C ASP A 372 -7.95 -20.13 -0.87
N GLU A 373 -7.28 -20.70 -1.85
CA GLU A 373 -6.14 -21.60 -1.64
C GLU A 373 -4.88 -20.91 -1.10
N TRP A 374 -4.82 -19.56 -1.16
CA TRP A 374 -3.65 -18.84 -0.66
C TRP A 374 -3.63 -18.82 0.87
N ARG A 375 -2.68 -19.51 1.45
CA ARG A 375 -2.49 -19.65 2.91
C ARG A 375 -1.50 -18.63 3.43
N PHE A 376 -1.77 -18.10 4.62
CA PHE A 376 -0.88 -17.16 5.32
C PHE A 376 -0.25 -17.87 6.52
N ALA A 377 1.08 -17.82 6.63
CA ALA A 377 1.82 -18.36 7.76
C ALA A 377 1.86 -17.37 8.95
N GLY A 378 2.19 -17.89 10.12
CA GLY A 378 2.34 -17.14 11.35
C GLY A 378 1.07 -16.98 12.16
N ALA A 379 1.19 -16.31 13.31
CA ALA A 379 0.07 -16.02 14.19
C ALA A 379 -1.00 -15.16 13.49
N GLN A 380 -2.25 -15.23 13.95
CA GLN A 380 -3.38 -14.53 13.36
C GLN A 380 -3.12 -13.01 13.13
N SER A 381 -2.49 -12.33 14.08
CA SER A 381 -2.14 -10.91 13.95
C SER A 381 -1.11 -10.65 12.83
N VAL A 382 -0.20 -11.58 12.62
CA VAL A 382 0.79 -11.54 11.53
C VAL A 382 0.12 -11.78 10.19
N GLN A 383 -0.86 -12.70 10.11
CA GLN A 383 -1.66 -12.93 8.91
C GLN A 383 -2.42 -11.66 8.50
N TYR A 384 -3.12 -10.99 9.41
CA TYR A 384 -3.77 -9.70 9.14
C TYR A 384 -2.78 -8.63 8.68
N LYS A 385 -1.58 -8.58 9.26
CA LYS A 385 -0.53 -7.64 8.87
C LYS A 385 -0.06 -7.90 7.44
N GLN A 386 0.16 -9.15 7.05
CA GLN A 386 0.52 -9.52 5.68
C GLN A 386 -0.57 -9.09 4.69
N ILE A 387 -1.84 -9.40 4.97
CA ILE A 387 -2.97 -9.07 4.11
C ILE A 387 -3.18 -7.55 4.03
N GLY A 388 -3.15 -6.85 5.16
CA GLY A 388 -3.37 -5.39 5.22
C GLY A 388 -2.30 -4.58 4.50
N ASN A 389 -1.04 -5.05 4.51
CA ASN A 389 0.06 -4.40 3.79
C ASN A 389 0.06 -4.71 2.29
N ALA A 390 -0.52 -5.83 1.87
CA ALA A 390 -0.46 -6.27 0.48
C ALA A 390 -1.05 -5.27 -0.52
N VAL A 391 -0.52 -5.26 -1.72
CA VAL A 391 -1.23 -4.75 -2.90
C VAL A 391 -2.33 -5.76 -3.25
N PRO A 392 -3.58 -5.33 -3.48
CA PRO A 392 -4.63 -6.26 -3.91
C PRO A 392 -4.21 -7.03 -5.17
N VAL A 393 -4.45 -8.35 -5.17
CA VAL A 393 -3.97 -9.22 -6.26
C VAL A 393 -4.52 -8.79 -7.62
N ASN A 394 -5.81 -8.43 -7.70
CA ASN A 394 -6.40 -7.97 -8.97
C ASN A 394 -5.85 -6.62 -9.42
N LEU A 395 -5.51 -5.70 -8.50
CA LEU A 395 -4.82 -4.46 -8.87
C LEU A 395 -3.42 -4.76 -9.41
N ALA A 396 -2.67 -5.64 -8.76
CA ALA A 396 -1.36 -6.08 -9.23
C ALA A 396 -1.42 -6.77 -10.59
N TYR A 397 -2.46 -7.57 -10.82
CA TYR A 397 -2.69 -8.26 -12.09
C TYR A 397 -2.86 -7.28 -13.25
N VAL A 398 -3.72 -6.27 -13.11
CA VAL A 398 -3.91 -5.28 -14.19
C VAL A 398 -2.68 -4.40 -14.42
N ILE A 399 -1.91 -4.10 -13.35
CA ILE A 399 -0.61 -3.43 -13.48
C ILE A 399 0.34 -4.32 -14.29
N GLY A 400 0.39 -5.62 -13.97
CA GLY A 400 1.19 -6.61 -14.69
C GLY A 400 0.81 -6.71 -16.16
N LEU A 401 -0.49 -6.68 -16.51
CA LEU A 401 -0.94 -6.67 -17.91
C LEU A 401 -0.45 -5.43 -18.67
N SER A 402 -0.51 -4.23 -18.06
CA SER A 402 0.05 -3.02 -18.66
C SER A 402 1.57 -3.10 -18.86
N VAL A 403 2.28 -3.72 -17.92
CA VAL A 403 3.73 -3.95 -18.04
C VAL A 403 4.03 -4.96 -19.15
N VAL A 404 3.27 -6.05 -19.24
CA VAL A 404 3.41 -7.06 -20.31
C VAL A 404 3.11 -6.43 -21.67
N ASP A 405 2.07 -5.60 -21.79
CA ASP A 405 1.76 -4.86 -23.01
C ASP A 405 2.94 -3.97 -23.45
N ALA A 406 3.49 -3.19 -22.53
CA ALA A 406 4.64 -2.35 -22.79
C ALA A 406 5.89 -3.16 -23.19
N LEU A 407 6.17 -4.27 -22.52
CA LEU A 407 7.28 -5.16 -22.86
C LEU A 407 7.10 -5.82 -24.24
N ASN A 408 5.87 -6.18 -24.61
CA ASN A 408 5.53 -6.72 -25.93
C ASN A 408 5.84 -5.73 -27.07
N ASN A 409 5.76 -4.42 -26.79
CA ASN A 409 5.96 -3.34 -27.77
C ASN A 409 7.43 -2.92 -27.89
N ILE A 410 8.24 -3.11 -26.83
CA ILE A 410 9.69 -2.83 -26.88
C ILE A 410 10.43 -3.79 -27.84
N GLY A 411 9.91 -5.01 -28.05
CA GLY A 411 10.52 -6.03 -28.93
C GLY A 411 11.71 -6.75 -28.29
N ASP A 412 12.24 -7.76 -29.01
CA ASP A 412 13.41 -8.55 -28.60
C ASP A 412 14.71 -7.93 -29.14
N GLU A 413 15.25 -6.93 -28.46
CA GLU A 413 16.64 -6.54 -28.67
C GLU A 413 17.54 -7.23 -27.63
N SER A 414 17.65 -8.56 -27.74
CA SER A 414 18.54 -9.36 -26.87
C SER A 414 19.96 -9.53 -27.41
N SER A 415 20.31 -8.93 -28.55
CA SER A 415 21.63 -9.10 -29.17
C SER A 415 22.22 -7.78 -29.62
N GLN A 416 23.02 -7.18 -28.82
CA GLN A 416 24.14 -6.29 -29.05
C GLN A 416 24.21 -5.17 -28.01
N PHE A 417 24.65 -5.49 -26.79
CA PHE A 417 25.13 -4.45 -25.89
C PHE A 417 26.65 -4.52 -25.75
N SER A 418 27.34 -3.87 -26.67
CA SER A 418 28.63 -3.25 -26.36
C SER A 418 28.35 -1.82 -25.90
N CYS A 419 28.31 -1.61 -24.60
CA CYS A 419 28.07 -0.32 -24.03
C CYS A 419 29.34 0.53 -24.05
N LYS A 420 29.47 1.39 -25.05
CA LYS A 420 30.29 2.59 -24.93
C LYS A 420 29.40 3.71 -24.36
N ILE A 421 29.43 3.89 -23.06
CA ILE A 421 28.85 5.09 -22.43
C ILE A 421 29.91 6.20 -22.62
N ASP A 422 29.64 7.11 -23.54
CA ASP A 422 30.40 8.34 -23.66
C ASP A 422 29.94 9.30 -22.55
N MET A 423 30.86 9.60 -21.63
CA MET A 423 30.61 10.40 -20.43
C MET A 423 30.60 11.92 -20.72
N ASN A 424 30.49 12.33 -21.97
CA ASN A 424 30.73 13.72 -22.41
C ASN A 424 29.54 14.43 -23.03
N ASP A 425 28.29 14.03 -22.83
CA ASP A 425 27.17 14.82 -23.33
C ASP A 425 26.71 15.90 -22.35
N GLU A 426 26.61 17.12 -22.91
CA GLU A 426 26.48 18.40 -22.25
C GLU A 426 25.15 18.60 -21.51
N LYS A 427 25.22 19.40 -20.48
CA LYS A 427 24.26 19.75 -19.44
C LYS A 427 23.05 20.56 -19.92
N PRO A 428 21.85 20.28 -19.39
CA PRO A 428 20.88 21.32 -19.10
C PRO A 428 21.14 21.93 -17.73
N SER A 429 21.07 23.23 -17.63
CA SER A 429 21.29 24.02 -16.42
C SER A 429 20.17 23.83 -15.40
N VAL A 430 20.33 22.85 -14.50
CA VAL A 430 19.54 22.71 -13.29
C VAL A 430 20.50 22.47 -12.14
N GLN A 431 20.25 23.10 -10.99
CA GLN A 431 21.08 23.09 -9.79
C GLN A 431 21.74 21.74 -9.51
N ARG A 432 23.07 21.72 -9.45
CA ARG A 432 23.92 20.53 -9.30
C ARG A 432 23.64 19.78 -8.02
N HIS A 433 22.88 18.68 -8.11
CA HIS A 433 22.89 17.64 -7.10
C HIS A 433 24.09 16.72 -7.33
N LYS A 434 24.74 16.29 -6.23
CA LYS A 434 25.93 15.41 -6.29
C LYS A 434 25.58 14.08 -6.98
N PRO A 435 26.43 13.55 -7.89
CA PRO A 435 26.20 12.27 -8.55
C PRO A 435 25.96 11.12 -7.58
N MET A 436 25.14 10.13 -7.96
CA MET A 436 24.77 9.00 -7.12
C MET A 436 25.97 8.18 -6.61
N SER A 437 27.07 8.10 -7.39
CA SER A 437 28.32 7.47 -6.95
C SER A 437 28.92 8.15 -5.72
N GLN A 438 28.88 9.49 -5.65
CA GLN A 438 29.30 10.24 -4.46
C GLN A 438 28.31 10.11 -3.32
N MET A 439 27.01 9.93 -3.62
CA MET A 439 25.99 9.68 -2.62
C MET A 439 26.12 8.29 -2.00
N LEU A 440 26.41 7.24 -2.78
CA LEU A 440 26.65 5.87 -2.28
C LEU A 440 27.93 5.80 -1.45
N LEU A 441 29.03 6.41 -1.89
CA LEU A 441 30.28 6.48 -1.12
C LEU A 441 30.10 7.24 0.22
N ALA A 442 29.25 8.25 0.26
CA ALA A 442 28.94 8.96 1.51
C ALA A 442 28.12 8.09 2.48
N VAL A 443 27.21 7.24 1.97
CA VAL A 443 26.45 6.26 2.76
C VAL A 443 27.37 5.21 3.37
N GLU A 444 28.31 4.66 2.59
CA GLU A 444 29.28 3.67 3.07
C GLU A 444 30.19 4.25 4.15
N ARG A 445 30.71 5.48 3.95
CA ARG A 445 31.50 6.17 4.95
C ARG A 445 30.73 6.47 6.23
N LYS A 446 29.43 6.74 6.14
CA LYS A 446 28.56 7.02 7.31
C LYS A 446 28.20 5.73 8.06
N LYS A 447 27.93 4.60 7.33
CA LYS A 447 27.75 3.26 7.92
C LYS A 447 29.01 2.84 8.71
N ALA A 448 30.18 3.06 8.16
CA ALA A 448 31.46 2.80 8.83
C ALA A 448 31.65 3.66 10.10
N LYS A 449 31.32 4.96 10.07
CA LYS A 449 31.38 5.86 11.23
C LYS A 449 30.35 5.51 12.31
N MET A 450 29.13 5.09 11.95
CA MET A 450 28.10 4.66 12.91
C MET A 450 28.51 3.35 13.60
N SER A 451 29.01 2.36 12.86
CA SER A 451 29.54 1.11 13.44
C SER A 451 30.69 1.37 14.40
N ALA A 452 31.57 2.32 14.09
CA ALA A 452 32.65 2.74 14.99
C ALA A 452 32.15 3.45 16.26
N LYS A 453 31.09 4.30 16.14
CA LYS A 453 30.43 4.94 17.30
C LYS A 453 29.72 3.96 18.21
N GLU A 454 29.01 2.97 17.64
CA GLU A 454 28.37 1.91 18.41
C GLU A 454 29.37 1.01 19.13
N LYS A 455 30.49 0.66 18.49
CA LYS A 455 31.60 -0.04 19.14
C LYS A 455 32.20 0.79 20.29
N ALA A 456 32.43 2.09 20.09
CA ALA A 456 32.92 2.97 21.14
C ALA A 456 31.93 3.16 22.30
N PHE A 457 30.61 3.21 22.03
CA PHE A 457 29.56 3.27 23.05
C PHE A 457 29.47 1.98 23.87
N ARG A 458 29.57 0.81 23.22
CA ARG A 458 29.62 -0.50 23.91
C ARG A 458 30.89 -0.69 24.75
N LEU A 459 32.02 -0.13 24.33
CA LEU A 459 33.25 -0.14 25.10
C LEU A 459 33.17 0.77 26.35
N ARG A 460 32.55 1.95 26.25
CA ARG A 460 32.28 2.82 27.40
C ARG A 460 31.27 2.23 28.41
N GLY A 461 30.27 1.52 27.95
CA GLY A 461 29.30 0.84 28.82
C GLY A 461 29.91 -0.32 29.61
N LYS A 462 30.98 -0.96 29.11
CA LYS A 462 31.70 -2.03 29.86
C LYS A 462 32.63 -1.52 30.94
N THR A 463 33.11 -0.27 30.88
CA THR A 463 33.98 0.32 31.89
C THR A 463 33.23 0.84 33.12
N TYR A 464 31.88 1.00 33.06
CA TYR A 464 31.07 1.48 34.18
C TYR A 464 30.51 0.38 35.08
N SER A 465 30.64 -0.91 34.73
CA SER A 465 30.11 -2.05 35.48
C SER A 465 31.14 -2.73 36.45
N GLN A 466 32.36 -2.19 36.59
CA GLN A 466 33.38 -2.84 37.42
C GLN A 466 33.83 -2.05 38.67
N THR A 467 33.26 -0.92 39.00
CA THR A 467 33.60 -0.19 40.24
C THR A 467 32.35 0.34 40.91
N GLY A 468 32.01 -0.22 42.10
CA GLY A 468 31.23 0.46 43.11
C GLY A 468 29.94 -0.21 43.56
N LYS A 469 30.05 -1.12 44.54
CA LYS A 469 28.95 -1.38 45.49
C LYS A 469 28.87 -0.22 46.50
N PRO A 470 27.70 0.37 46.78
CA PRO A 470 27.54 1.19 47.97
C PRO A 470 27.07 0.35 49.16
N LYS A 471 27.71 0.54 50.28
CA LYS A 471 27.38 0.05 51.62
C LYS A 471 26.08 0.69 52.13
N LYS A 472 25.29 -0.11 52.86
CA LYS A 472 24.19 0.31 53.75
C LYS A 472 24.73 1.07 54.97
N GLY A 473 24.03 2.10 55.39
CA GLY A 473 24.12 2.75 56.70
C GLY A 473 22.88 3.63 56.89
N SER A 474 22.08 3.25 57.67
CA SER A 474 21.23 3.47 58.85
C SER A 474 20.97 4.93 59.24
N ASP A 475 19.69 5.13 59.61
CA ASP A 475 19.12 6.00 60.68
C ASP A 475 19.01 7.53 60.44
N ALA A 476 17.84 8.08 60.56
CA ALA A 476 17.07 8.53 61.64
C ALA A 476 16.13 9.73 61.32
N LYS A 477 14.91 9.55 61.68
CA LYS A 477 13.92 10.43 62.38
C LYS A 477 14.00 11.96 62.17
N ALA A 478 12.87 12.51 61.85
CA ALA A 478 12.01 13.35 62.70
C ALA A 478 11.41 14.62 61.99
N THR A 479 10.14 14.64 61.97
CA THR A 479 9.13 15.53 62.57
C THR A 479 8.83 16.92 61.98
N LYS A 480 7.53 17.06 61.77
CA LYS A 480 6.65 18.24 62.02
C LYS A 480 6.84 19.47 61.09
N SER A 481 5.89 20.15 60.62
CA SER A 481 4.46 20.41 60.84
C SER A 481 4.09 21.74 60.19
N ARG A 482 2.80 21.87 59.84
CA ARG A 482 2.03 23.13 59.74
C ARG A 482 2.42 24.12 58.67
N ALA A 483 1.53 24.76 58.00
CA ALA A 483 0.12 24.97 57.96
C ALA A 483 -0.15 26.22 57.06
N SER A 484 -1.32 26.18 56.43
CA SER A 484 -2.16 27.35 56.15
C SER A 484 -1.60 28.47 55.27
N SER A 485 -2.25 28.93 54.28
CA SER A 485 -3.54 29.52 54.05
C SER A 485 -3.42 30.64 52.95
N LYS A 486 -4.43 30.70 52.15
CA LYS A 486 -4.98 31.90 51.49
C LYS A 486 -4.09 32.66 50.48
N LYS A 487 -4.45 32.71 49.24
CA LYS A 487 -5.57 33.38 48.63
C LYS A 487 -5.90 32.75 47.28
#